data_45e015037c6f7bb49cae6c43b0e6b941
#
_entry.id   45e015037c6f7bb49cae6c43b0e6b941
#
_cell.length_a   1.000
_cell.length_b   1.000
_cell.length_c   1.000
_cell.angle_alpha   90.00
_cell.angle_beta   90.00
_cell.angle_gamma   90.00
#
_symmetry.space_group_name_H-M   'P 1'
#
loop_
_entity.id
_entity.type
_entity.pdbx_description
1 polymer ?
#
loop_
_entity_poly.entity_id
_entity_poly.type
_entity_poly.pdbx_seq_one_letter_code
_entity_poly.pdbx_strand_id
1 'polypeptide(L)'
;MLELPAGKLEKGSTPLENGKRELLEETGLEGYSYISLGQVYPSPGYTSEIIHLYACRVKSQGEQKLDEGEFLNVEKIPLNKAVEMVLNNMIPDSKT
;
A
#
# COMPACT_ATOMS: atom_id res chain seq x y z
N MET A 1 6.75 7.54 -9.45
CA MET A 1 5.78 8.19 -8.54
C MET A 1 5.80 7.47 -7.20
N LEU A 2 5.82 8.22 -6.12
CA LEU A 2 5.81 7.63 -4.78
C LEU A 2 4.42 7.12 -4.43
N GLU A 3 4.32 5.86 -4.01
CA GLU A 3 3.05 5.20 -3.71
C GLU A 3 3.17 4.30 -2.48
N LEU A 4 2.05 4.07 -1.79
CA LEU A 4 1.95 3.04 -0.77
C LEU A 4 2.01 1.64 -1.41
N PRO A 5 2.52 0.63 -0.70
CA PRO A 5 2.42 -0.75 -1.17
C PRO A 5 0.96 -1.12 -1.44
N ALA A 6 0.71 -1.70 -2.59
CA ALA A 6 -0.64 -2.06 -3.01
C ALA A 6 -0.63 -3.17 -4.05
N GLY A 7 -1.76 -3.81 -4.23
CA GLY A 7 -1.96 -4.80 -5.28
C GLY A 7 -3.44 -5.09 -5.48
N LYS A 8 -3.75 -5.68 -6.61
CA LYS A 8 -5.12 -6.08 -6.93
C LYS A 8 -5.56 -7.23 -6.03
N LEU A 9 -6.83 -7.18 -5.61
CA LEU A 9 -7.42 -8.26 -4.82
C LEU A 9 -7.47 -9.55 -5.67
N GLU A 10 -6.84 -10.60 -5.17
CA GLU A 10 -6.88 -11.90 -5.81
C GLU A 10 -8.17 -12.65 -5.45
N LYS A 11 -8.68 -13.44 -6.40
CA LYS A 11 -9.84 -14.28 -6.19
C LYS A 11 -9.59 -15.27 -5.06
N GLY A 12 -10.52 -15.32 -4.11
CA GLY A 12 -10.41 -16.20 -2.94
C GLY A 12 -9.62 -15.62 -1.77
N SER A 13 -9.09 -14.41 -1.92
CA SER A 13 -8.37 -13.70 -0.85
C SER A 13 -9.24 -12.60 -0.27
N THR A 14 -9.12 -12.35 1.03
CA THR A 14 -9.75 -11.17 1.64
C THR A 14 -8.89 -9.94 1.39
N PRO A 15 -9.45 -8.72 1.48
CA PRO A 15 -8.67 -7.49 1.37
C PRO A 15 -7.47 -7.44 2.32
N LEU A 16 -7.67 -7.85 3.57
CA LEU A 16 -6.59 -7.86 4.56
C LEU A 16 -5.49 -8.86 4.22
N GLU A 17 -5.84 -10.08 3.85
CA GLU A 17 -4.87 -11.10 3.43
C GLU A 17 -4.08 -10.62 2.22
N ASN A 18 -4.75 -10.02 1.27
CA ASN A 18 -4.13 -9.47 0.07
C ASN A 18 -3.15 -8.34 0.43
N GLY A 19 -3.54 -7.43 1.30
CA GLY A 19 -2.68 -6.35 1.76
C GLY A 19 -1.43 -6.84 2.49
N LYS A 20 -1.58 -7.84 3.35
CA LYS A 20 -0.45 -8.47 4.05
C LYS A 20 0.55 -9.08 3.06
N ARG A 21 0.05 -9.78 2.07
CA ARG A 21 0.87 -10.42 1.04
C ARG A 21 1.61 -9.38 0.21
N GLU A 22 0.91 -8.35 -0.26
CA GLU A 22 1.52 -7.29 -1.07
C GLU A 22 2.58 -6.51 -0.29
N LEU A 23 2.33 -6.22 0.98
CA LEU A 23 3.32 -5.56 1.82
C LEU A 23 4.61 -6.38 1.90
N LEU A 24 4.48 -7.69 2.14
CA LEU A 24 5.63 -8.58 2.23
C LEU A 24 6.37 -8.69 0.90
N GLU A 25 5.63 -8.90 -0.20
CA GLU A 25 6.23 -9.08 -1.53
C GLU A 25 6.94 -7.82 -2.02
N GLU A 26 6.31 -6.66 -1.85
CA GLU A 26 6.85 -5.40 -2.37
C GLU A 26 7.95 -4.80 -1.49
N THR A 27 7.89 -4.99 -0.18
CA THR A 27 8.80 -4.32 0.76
C THR A 27 9.65 -5.24 1.61
N GLY A 28 9.31 -6.52 1.69
CA GLY A 28 9.93 -7.45 2.62
C GLY A 28 9.50 -7.24 4.08
N LEU A 29 8.55 -6.33 4.34
CA LEU A 29 8.09 -6.05 5.68
C LEU A 29 6.97 -6.99 6.10
N GLU A 30 7.04 -7.48 7.33
CA GLU A 30 5.98 -8.26 7.94
C GLU A 30 5.26 -7.40 8.98
N GLY A 31 3.97 -7.17 8.74
CA GLY A 31 3.16 -6.32 9.60
C GLY A 31 2.36 -7.10 10.63
N TYR A 32 1.92 -6.40 11.67
CA TYR A 32 1.01 -6.91 12.69
C TYR A 32 0.14 -5.77 13.23
N SER A 33 -0.86 -6.12 14.03
CA SER A 33 -1.80 -5.14 14.58
C SER A 33 -2.43 -4.26 13.49
N TYR A 34 -2.93 -4.91 12.45
CA TYR A 34 -3.58 -4.21 11.34
C TYR A 34 -4.88 -3.56 11.80
N ILE A 35 -5.09 -2.33 11.37
CA ILE A 35 -6.36 -1.62 11.55
C ILE A 35 -6.87 -1.17 10.19
N SER A 36 -8.18 -1.27 9.98
CA SER A 36 -8.81 -0.78 8.77
C SER A 36 -8.95 0.75 8.85
N LEU A 37 -8.54 1.43 7.81
CA LEU A 37 -8.76 2.86 7.65
C LEU A 37 -9.97 3.15 6.74
N GLY A 38 -10.66 2.10 6.34
CA GLY A 38 -11.85 2.22 5.50
C GLY A 38 -11.57 1.97 4.03
N GLN A 39 -12.46 2.49 3.19
CA GLN A 39 -12.43 2.28 1.75
C GLN A 39 -12.43 3.62 1.03
N VAL A 40 -11.81 3.66 -0.14
CA VAL A 40 -11.90 4.81 -1.04
C VAL A 40 -12.27 4.33 -2.44
N TYR A 41 -12.96 5.19 -3.17
CA TYR A 41 -13.39 4.95 -4.54
C TYR A 41 -12.65 5.94 -5.44
N PRO A 42 -11.62 5.51 -6.18
CA PRO A 42 -10.76 6.45 -6.92
C PRO A 42 -11.48 7.19 -8.04
N SER A 43 -12.42 6.54 -8.73
CA SER A 43 -13.13 7.14 -9.87
C SER A 43 -14.53 6.54 -10.03
N PRO A 44 -15.47 6.84 -9.13
CA PRO A 44 -16.78 6.16 -9.15
C PRO A 44 -17.59 6.33 -10.42
N GLY A 45 -17.33 7.36 -11.21
CA GLY A 45 -17.98 7.57 -12.50
C GLY A 45 -17.38 6.78 -13.66
N TYR A 46 -16.20 6.19 -13.49
CA TYR A 46 -15.46 5.52 -14.56
C TYR A 46 -15.08 4.08 -14.24
N THR A 47 -15.02 3.71 -12.98
CA THR A 47 -14.57 2.39 -12.54
C THR A 47 -15.36 1.95 -11.33
N SER A 48 -15.49 0.63 -11.17
CA SER A 48 -16.07 0.02 -9.96
C SER A 48 -15.00 -0.33 -8.92
N GLU A 49 -13.78 0.17 -9.08
CA GLU A 49 -12.69 -0.12 -8.17
C GLU A 49 -12.96 0.39 -6.77
N ILE A 50 -12.67 -0.46 -5.79
CA ILE A 50 -12.70 -0.13 -4.37
C ILE A 50 -11.32 -0.39 -3.81
N ILE A 51 -10.75 0.60 -3.14
CA ILE A 51 -9.44 0.45 -2.50
C ILE A 51 -9.65 0.35 -0.99
N HIS A 52 -9.18 -0.75 -0.40
CA HIS A 52 -9.21 -0.97 1.03
C HIS A 52 -7.90 -0.51 1.64
N LEU A 53 -7.97 0.37 2.62
CA LEU A 53 -6.80 0.98 3.28
C LEU A 53 -6.59 0.39 4.66
N TYR A 54 -5.33 0.09 4.99
CA TYR A 54 -4.93 -0.45 6.28
C TYR A 54 -3.70 0.28 6.82
N ALA A 55 -3.61 0.35 8.13
CA ALA A 55 -2.38 0.70 8.82
C ALA A 55 -1.93 -0.49 9.66
N CYS A 56 -0.64 -0.66 9.84
CA CYS A 56 -0.10 -1.74 10.67
C CYS A 56 1.22 -1.33 11.32
N ARG A 57 1.63 -2.13 12.32
CA ARG A 57 2.98 -2.08 12.86
C ARG A 57 3.85 -3.07 12.11
N VAL A 58 5.15 -2.82 12.07
CA VAL A 58 6.11 -3.67 11.38
C VAL A 58 7.03 -4.32 12.40
N LYS A 59 7.19 -5.64 12.33
CA LYS A 59 8.03 -6.40 13.26
C LYS A 59 9.33 -6.93 12.66
N SER A 60 9.39 -7.07 11.34
CA SER A 60 10.59 -7.59 10.68
C SER A 60 10.68 -7.08 9.26
N GLN A 61 11.87 -7.17 8.69
CA GLN A 61 12.11 -6.86 7.29
C GLN A 61 12.88 -8.02 6.66
N GLY A 62 12.31 -8.62 5.61
CA GLY A 62 12.94 -9.64 4.79
C GLY A 62 13.29 -9.08 3.41
N GLU A 63 13.39 -9.97 2.44
CA GLU A 63 13.65 -9.61 1.06
C GLU A 63 12.35 -9.33 0.31
N GLN A 64 12.40 -8.39 -0.64
CA GLN A 64 11.34 -8.19 -1.61
C GLN A 64 11.18 -9.45 -2.46
N LYS A 65 9.93 -9.76 -2.81
CA LYS A 65 9.59 -10.86 -3.73
C LYS A 65 8.68 -10.30 -4.83
N LEU A 66 9.28 -9.54 -5.72
CA LEU A 66 8.56 -8.91 -6.82
C LEU A 66 8.23 -9.94 -7.90
N ASP A 67 7.11 -9.72 -8.59
CA ASP A 67 6.76 -10.50 -9.76
C ASP A 67 7.72 -10.21 -10.91
N GLU A 68 7.79 -11.11 -11.86
CA GLU A 68 8.65 -10.93 -13.02
C GLU A 68 8.32 -9.61 -13.74
N GLY A 69 9.35 -8.81 -13.99
CA GLY A 69 9.21 -7.51 -14.63
C GLY A 69 8.90 -6.35 -13.70
N GLU A 70 8.69 -6.60 -12.42
CA GLU A 70 8.52 -5.54 -11.44
C GLU A 70 9.87 -5.01 -10.95
N PHE A 71 9.96 -3.67 -10.82
CA PHE A 71 11.16 -2.97 -10.33
C PHE A 71 10.71 -1.89 -9.36
N LEU A 72 10.90 -2.13 -8.07
CA LEU A 72 10.46 -1.21 -7.02
C LEU A 72 11.61 -0.87 -6.08
N ASN A 73 11.70 0.40 -5.72
CA ASN A 73 12.55 0.88 -4.65
C ASN A 73 11.67 1.21 -3.45
N VAL A 74 12.07 0.76 -2.27
CA VAL A 74 11.35 1.02 -1.03
C VAL A 74 11.98 2.20 -0.30
N GLU A 75 11.16 3.17 0.08
CA GLU A 75 11.57 4.30 0.89
C GLU A 75 10.82 4.31 2.21
N LYS A 76 11.52 4.58 3.30
CA LYS A 76 10.93 4.77 4.63
C LYS A 76 10.92 6.25 4.92
N ILE A 77 9.72 6.82 5.05
CA ILE A 77 9.53 8.25 5.25
C ILE A 77 8.78 8.48 6.56
N PRO A 78 9.29 9.35 7.46
CA PRO A 78 8.53 9.69 8.67
C PRO A 78 7.14 10.23 8.32
N LEU A 79 6.13 9.85 9.11
CA LEU A 79 4.75 10.18 8.79
C LEU A 79 4.52 11.69 8.66
N ASN A 80 5.07 12.49 9.57
CA ASN A 80 4.94 13.93 9.50
C ASN A 80 5.54 14.52 8.21
N LYS A 81 6.63 13.95 7.73
CA LYS A 81 7.24 14.36 6.46
C LYS A 81 6.38 13.94 5.27
N ALA A 82 5.80 12.74 5.31
CA ALA A 82 4.90 12.28 4.27
C ALA A 82 3.68 13.19 4.15
N VAL A 83 3.11 13.63 5.26
CA VAL A 83 1.98 14.58 5.27
C VAL A 83 2.40 15.90 4.62
N GLU A 84 3.57 16.42 4.93
CA GLU A 84 4.11 17.62 4.28
C GLU A 84 4.24 17.45 2.78
N MET A 85 4.74 16.30 2.34
CA MET A 85 4.88 15.99 0.91
C MET A 85 3.53 15.95 0.19
N VAL A 86 2.49 15.43 0.85
CA VAL A 86 1.12 15.46 0.30
C VAL A 86 0.65 16.91 0.14
N LEU A 87 0.82 17.73 1.17
CA LEU A 87 0.41 19.14 1.15
C LEU A 87 1.16 19.95 0.09
N ASN A 88 2.38 19.58 -0.22
CA ASN A 88 3.20 20.23 -1.27
C ASN A 88 3.05 19.57 -2.65
N ASN A 89 2.05 18.72 -2.81
CA ASN A 89 1.74 18.01 -4.06
C ASN A 89 2.90 17.18 -4.62
N MET A 90 3.72 16.64 -3.74
CA MET A 90 4.83 15.74 -4.11
C MET A 90 4.38 14.28 -4.17
N ILE A 91 3.18 13.97 -3.67
CA ILE A 91 2.58 12.64 -3.71
C ILE A 91 1.21 12.77 -4.38
N PRO A 92 1.16 12.75 -5.72
CA PRO A 92 -0.10 12.93 -6.44
C PRO A 92 -0.97 11.68 -6.54
N ASP A 93 -0.46 10.51 -6.17
CA ASP A 93 -1.25 9.28 -6.18
C ASP A 93 -2.44 9.39 -5.22
N SER A 94 -3.66 9.12 -5.72
CA SER A 94 -4.89 9.40 -4.98
C SER A 94 -5.04 8.56 -3.71
N LYS A 95 -4.65 7.28 -3.74
CA LYS A 95 -4.79 6.41 -2.56
C LYS A 95 -3.75 6.71 -1.48
N THR A 96 -2.61 7.24 -1.86
CA THR A 96 -1.51 7.55 -0.95
C THR A 96 -1.74 8.85 -0.21
#